data_ab70ceca8a77d5cd6a20cffd86937bec
#
_entry.id   ab70ceca8a77d5cd6a20cffd86937bec
#
_cell.length_a   1.000
_cell.length_b   1.000
_cell.length_c   1.000
_cell.angle_alpha   90.00
_cell.angle_beta   90.00
_cell.angle_gamma   90.00
#
_symmetry.space_group_name_H-M   'P 1'
#
loop_
_entity.id
_entity.type
_entity.pdbx_description
1 polymer ?
#
loop_
_entity_poly.entity_id
_entity_poly.type
_entity_poly.pdbx_seq_one_letter_code
_entity_poly.pdbx_strand_id
1 'polypeptide(L)'
;MDFFTNTNILFFLAAYLIGSIPFGSILAKTFAGVDITTAGSKSIGATNVLRVVKETNPKLAKKLGIATVLLDALKGMLVLLVAMYYGVSDSTLWAIAILAVLGHCYSIYLGLEGGKGVATGLGVYLVLIPIPTLIGAVVWIVCAKVFKISSLSSL
;
A
#
# COMPACT_ATOMS: atom_id res chain seq x y z
N MET A 1 -4.78 -26.52 -20.38
CA MET A 1 -4.52 -25.07 -20.30
C MET A 1 -3.28 -24.92 -19.45
N ASP A 2 -2.18 -24.51 -20.06
CA ASP A 2 -0.90 -24.47 -19.35
C ASP A 2 -0.88 -23.39 -18.30
N PHE A 3 -0.24 -23.67 -17.16
CA PHE A 3 -0.17 -22.77 -16.02
C PHE A 3 0.27 -21.34 -16.42
N PHE A 4 1.25 -21.23 -17.29
CA PHE A 4 1.79 -19.96 -17.76
C PHE A 4 0.93 -19.19 -18.78
N THR A 5 -0.08 -19.84 -19.36
CA THR A 5 -1.02 -19.20 -20.31
C THR A 5 -2.34 -18.79 -19.64
N ASN A 6 -2.53 -19.14 -18.36
CA ASN A 6 -3.72 -18.74 -17.61
C ASN A 6 -3.61 -17.27 -17.15
N THR A 7 -4.37 -16.40 -17.81
CA THR A 7 -4.38 -14.95 -17.52
C THR A 7 -4.62 -14.62 -16.05
N ASN A 8 -5.46 -15.38 -15.35
CA ASN A 8 -5.74 -15.15 -13.93
C ASN A 8 -4.48 -15.39 -13.08
N ILE A 9 -3.71 -16.44 -13.37
CA ILE A 9 -2.47 -16.73 -12.63
C ILE A 9 -1.45 -15.63 -12.84
N LEU A 10 -1.32 -15.12 -14.06
CA LEU A 10 -0.43 -14.01 -14.35
C LEU A 10 -0.82 -12.75 -13.55
N PHE A 11 -2.12 -12.44 -13.47
CA PHE A 11 -2.60 -11.33 -12.64
C PHE A 11 -2.37 -11.56 -11.15
N PHE A 12 -2.53 -12.78 -10.64
CA PHE A 12 -2.26 -13.09 -9.23
C PHE A 12 -0.78 -12.87 -8.88
N LEU A 13 0.12 -13.36 -9.72
CA LEU A 13 1.56 -13.16 -9.55
C LEU A 13 1.92 -11.67 -9.64
N ALA A 14 1.42 -10.97 -10.67
CA ALA A 14 1.66 -9.54 -10.85
C ALA A 14 1.14 -8.73 -9.66
N ALA A 15 -0.05 -9.03 -9.14
CA ALA A 15 -0.63 -8.36 -8.00
C ALA A 15 0.23 -8.50 -6.74
N TYR A 16 0.70 -9.71 -6.45
CA TYR A 16 1.57 -9.93 -5.32
C TYR A 16 2.94 -9.26 -5.48
N LEU A 17 3.57 -9.39 -6.65
CA LEU A 17 4.88 -8.79 -6.91
C LEU A 17 4.84 -7.25 -6.90
N ILE A 18 3.86 -6.65 -7.58
CA ILE A 18 3.69 -5.18 -7.59
C ILE A 18 3.29 -4.69 -6.20
N GLY A 19 2.38 -5.39 -5.52
CA GLY A 19 2.00 -5.11 -4.13
C GLY A 19 3.20 -5.14 -3.18
N SER A 20 4.14 -6.04 -3.41
CA SER A 20 5.36 -6.19 -2.61
C SER A 20 6.34 -5.03 -2.73
N ILE A 21 6.26 -4.16 -3.75
CA ILE A 21 7.19 -3.04 -3.92
C ILE A 21 7.17 -2.13 -2.68
N PRO A 22 8.30 -1.99 -1.95
CA PRO A 22 8.34 -1.27 -0.68
C PRO A 22 8.66 0.22 -0.89
N PHE A 23 7.70 0.99 -1.47
CA PHE A 23 7.95 2.39 -1.84
C PHE A 23 8.43 3.25 -0.69
N GLY A 24 7.90 3.08 0.53
CA GLY A 24 8.36 3.85 1.69
C GLY A 24 9.84 3.63 2.00
N SER A 25 10.30 2.37 1.94
CA SER A 25 11.72 2.05 2.16
C SER A 25 12.60 2.61 1.03
N ILE A 26 12.17 2.46 -0.22
CA ILE A 26 12.88 2.99 -1.40
C ILE A 26 13.01 4.51 -1.28
N LEU A 27 11.91 5.23 -1.03
CA LEU A 27 11.91 6.68 -0.93
C LEU A 27 12.78 7.18 0.23
N ALA A 28 12.66 6.57 1.42
CA ALA A 28 13.44 6.98 2.58
C ALA A 28 14.94 6.75 2.37
N LYS A 29 15.31 5.61 1.81
CA LYS A 29 16.72 5.28 1.54
C LYS A 29 17.31 6.16 0.44
N THR A 30 16.58 6.41 -0.65
CA THR A 30 17.06 7.18 -1.80
C THR A 30 17.18 8.67 -1.49
N PHE A 31 16.16 9.27 -0.84
CA PHE A 31 16.10 10.73 -0.68
C PHE A 31 16.51 11.23 0.70
N ALA A 32 16.44 10.39 1.73
CA ALA A 32 16.83 10.77 3.09
C ALA A 32 18.06 10.00 3.61
N GLY A 33 18.57 9.00 2.89
CA GLY A 33 19.70 8.17 3.31
C GLY A 33 19.41 7.30 4.54
N VAL A 34 18.11 7.05 4.87
CA VAL A 34 17.70 6.39 6.10
C VAL A 34 17.05 5.06 5.77
N ASP A 35 17.43 4.01 6.50
CA ASP A 35 16.76 2.70 6.43
C ASP A 35 15.67 2.60 7.50
N ILE A 36 14.41 2.69 7.06
CA ILE A 36 13.26 2.64 7.94
C ILE A 36 12.89 1.22 8.39
N THR A 37 13.50 0.19 7.81
CA THR A 37 13.28 -1.21 8.22
C THR A 37 14.01 -1.55 9.51
N THR A 38 15.02 -0.76 9.87
CA THR A 38 15.80 -0.91 11.10
C THR A 38 15.46 0.13 12.18
N ALA A 39 14.64 1.15 11.82
CA ALA A 39 14.35 2.30 12.68
C ALA A 39 12.85 2.50 12.93
N GLY A 40 12.50 3.17 14.02
CA GLY A 40 11.13 3.47 14.41
C GLY A 40 10.29 2.21 14.65
N SER A 41 9.17 2.07 13.93
CA SER A 41 8.32 0.88 14.00
C SER A 41 8.75 -0.26 13.07
N LYS A 42 9.84 -0.08 12.35
CA LYS A 42 10.38 -0.99 11.32
C LYS A 42 9.43 -1.26 10.14
N SER A 43 8.23 -0.69 10.14
CA SER A 43 7.25 -0.80 9.07
C SER A 43 7.64 0.07 7.88
N ILE A 44 7.35 -0.38 6.66
CA ILE A 44 7.62 0.35 5.41
C ILE A 44 6.56 1.41 5.06
N GLY A 45 5.53 1.58 5.90
CA GLY A 45 4.43 2.52 5.64
C GLY A 45 4.79 3.98 5.92
N ALA A 46 3.99 4.89 5.35
CA ALA A 46 4.17 6.33 5.41
C ALA A 46 4.33 6.91 6.83
N THR A 47 3.64 6.35 7.82
CA THR A 47 3.75 6.80 9.22
C THR A 47 5.16 6.60 9.77
N ASN A 48 5.82 5.49 9.42
CA ASN A 48 7.20 5.25 9.84
C ASN A 48 8.18 6.11 9.05
N VAL A 49 7.96 6.26 7.74
CA VAL A 49 8.73 7.22 6.90
C VAL A 49 8.70 8.62 7.53
N LEU A 50 7.49 9.11 7.85
CA LEU A 50 7.32 10.42 8.48
C LEU A 50 8.06 10.50 9.83
N ARG A 51 7.95 9.48 10.67
CA ARG A 51 8.56 9.44 12.01
C ARG A 51 10.08 9.51 11.92
N VAL A 52 10.69 8.60 11.14
CA VAL A 52 12.14 8.43 11.12
C VAL A 52 12.82 9.57 10.35
N VAL A 53 12.30 9.96 9.19
CA VAL A 53 12.89 11.06 8.39
C VAL A 53 12.71 12.42 9.06
N LYS A 54 11.68 12.60 9.90
CA LYS A 54 11.45 13.85 10.63
C LYS A 54 12.57 14.22 11.58
N GLU A 55 13.30 13.24 12.10
CA GLU A 55 14.43 13.45 13.01
C GLU A 55 15.57 14.25 12.35
N THR A 56 15.74 14.09 11.04
CA THR A 56 16.79 14.78 10.27
C THR A 56 16.24 15.93 9.43
N ASN A 57 15.10 15.75 8.77
CA ASN A 57 14.51 16.75 7.87
C ASN A 57 12.97 16.73 7.89
N PRO A 58 12.34 17.58 8.72
CA PRO A 58 10.87 17.60 8.87
C PRO A 58 10.11 17.93 7.57
N LYS A 59 10.65 18.80 6.69
CA LYS A 59 10.00 19.16 5.42
C LYS A 59 10.05 17.99 4.42
N LEU A 60 11.18 17.31 4.35
CA LEU A 60 11.35 16.13 3.50
C LEU A 60 10.49 14.97 3.99
N ALA A 61 10.44 14.74 5.30
CA ALA A 61 9.62 13.70 5.91
C ALA A 61 8.15 13.78 5.48
N LYS A 62 7.56 15.00 5.50
CA LYS A 62 6.17 15.21 5.06
C LYS A 62 5.99 14.88 3.58
N LYS A 63 6.92 15.30 2.72
CA LYS A 63 6.87 14.99 1.27
C LYS A 63 6.96 13.49 1.03
N LEU A 64 7.93 12.81 1.65
CA LEU A 64 8.13 11.37 1.47
C LEU A 64 6.98 10.56 2.07
N GLY A 65 6.42 10.97 3.20
CA GLY A 65 5.24 10.33 3.77
C GLY A 65 4.03 10.39 2.84
N ILE A 66 3.73 11.56 2.27
CA ILE A 66 2.65 11.72 1.28
C ILE A 66 2.93 10.89 0.03
N ALA A 67 4.15 10.95 -0.52
CA ALA A 67 4.53 10.17 -1.69
C ALA A 67 4.38 8.66 -1.44
N THR A 68 4.74 8.17 -0.24
CA THR A 68 4.57 6.77 0.15
C THR A 68 3.10 6.37 0.12
N VAL A 69 2.20 7.18 0.73
CA VAL A 69 0.74 6.88 0.69
C VAL A 69 0.24 6.79 -0.73
N LEU A 70 0.59 7.76 -1.58
CA LEU A 70 0.13 7.81 -2.96
C LEU A 70 0.64 6.62 -3.78
N LEU A 71 1.93 6.31 -3.70
CA LEU A 71 2.52 5.19 -4.45
C LEU A 71 2.01 3.83 -3.95
N ASP A 72 1.82 3.66 -2.64
CA ASP A 72 1.27 2.43 -2.08
C ASP A 72 -0.21 2.24 -2.44
N ALA A 73 -1.00 3.33 -2.55
CA ALA A 73 -2.36 3.26 -3.06
C ALA A 73 -2.39 2.97 -4.57
N LEU A 74 -1.57 3.68 -5.34
CA LEU A 74 -1.49 3.54 -6.80
C LEU A 74 -1.06 2.13 -7.22
N LYS A 75 -0.12 1.47 -6.53
CA LYS A 75 0.32 0.12 -6.92
C LYS A 75 -0.82 -0.90 -6.86
N GLY A 76 -1.71 -0.82 -5.84
CA GLY A 76 -2.89 -1.67 -5.74
C GLY A 76 -3.95 -1.32 -6.78
N MET A 77 -4.22 -0.02 -6.95
CA MET A 77 -5.19 0.49 -7.93
C MET A 77 -4.82 0.09 -9.37
N LEU A 78 -3.58 0.29 -9.78
CA LEU A 78 -3.14 0.06 -11.15
C LEU A 78 -3.29 -1.40 -11.57
N VAL A 79 -2.94 -2.36 -10.71
CA VAL A 79 -3.09 -3.78 -11.02
C VAL A 79 -4.54 -4.14 -11.27
N LEU A 80 -5.46 -3.62 -10.45
CA LEU A 80 -6.90 -3.84 -10.64
C LEU A 80 -7.44 -3.20 -11.90
N LEU A 81 -7.07 -1.94 -12.20
CA LEU A 81 -7.53 -1.26 -13.41
C LEU A 81 -7.08 -1.99 -14.67
N VAL A 82 -5.84 -2.49 -14.69
CA VAL A 82 -5.36 -3.31 -15.81
C VAL A 82 -6.15 -4.62 -15.91
N ALA A 83 -6.38 -5.32 -14.79
CA ALA A 83 -7.16 -6.56 -14.79
C ALA A 83 -8.61 -6.34 -15.26
N MET A 84 -9.26 -5.24 -14.83
CA MET A 84 -10.58 -4.85 -15.31
C MET A 84 -10.60 -4.58 -16.82
N TYR A 85 -9.59 -3.92 -17.34
CA TYR A 85 -9.46 -3.68 -18.79
C TYR A 85 -9.37 -4.99 -19.59
N TYR A 86 -8.74 -6.03 -19.02
CA TYR A 86 -8.70 -7.37 -19.63
C TYR A 86 -9.98 -8.20 -19.41
N GLY A 87 -10.99 -7.66 -18.75
CA GLY A 87 -12.29 -8.31 -18.57
C GLY A 87 -12.28 -9.56 -17.70
N VAL A 88 -11.38 -9.63 -16.69
CA VAL A 88 -11.37 -10.74 -15.74
C VAL A 88 -12.65 -10.71 -14.87
N SER A 89 -13.03 -11.88 -14.33
CA SER A 89 -14.23 -11.98 -13.50
C SER A 89 -14.12 -11.21 -12.17
N ASP A 90 -15.25 -10.83 -11.58
CA ASP A 90 -15.29 -10.13 -10.29
C ASP A 90 -14.57 -10.92 -9.18
N SER A 91 -14.73 -12.24 -9.14
CA SER A 91 -14.01 -13.09 -8.19
C SER A 91 -12.50 -13.02 -8.36
N THR A 92 -12.02 -12.93 -9.60
CA THR A 92 -10.60 -12.74 -9.91
C THR A 92 -10.12 -11.36 -9.47
N LEU A 93 -10.92 -10.29 -9.66
CA LEU A 93 -10.59 -8.94 -9.19
C LEU A 93 -10.43 -8.89 -7.66
N TRP A 94 -11.32 -9.54 -6.91
CA TRP A 94 -11.19 -9.62 -5.45
C TRP A 94 -9.93 -10.38 -5.02
N ALA A 95 -9.57 -11.48 -5.69
CA ALA A 95 -8.34 -12.22 -5.42
C ALA A 95 -7.09 -11.36 -5.71
N ILE A 96 -7.08 -10.61 -6.81
CA ILE A 96 -6.03 -9.63 -7.15
C ILE A 96 -5.89 -8.57 -6.05
N ALA A 97 -7.01 -8.02 -5.58
CA ALA A 97 -7.01 -7.04 -4.49
C ALA A 97 -6.36 -7.57 -3.22
N ILE A 98 -6.77 -8.78 -2.80
CA ILE A 98 -6.20 -9.46 -1.63
C ILE A 98 -4.70 -9.67 -1.80
N LEU A 99 -4.27 -10.19 -2.96
CA LEU A 99 -2.86 -10.46 -3.24
C LEU A 99 -2.00 -9.20 -3.28
N ALA A 100 -2.53 -8.08 -3.81
CA ALA A 100 -1.82 -6.80 -3.78
C ALA A 100 -1.60 -6.29 -2.35
N VAL A 101 -2.60 -6.42 -1.47
CA VAL A 101 -2.48 -6.05 -0.05
C VAL A 101 -1.55 -7.01 0.69
N LEU A 102 -1.66 -8.32 0.46
CA LEU A 102 -0.76 -9.32 1.03
C LEU A 102 0.68 -9.08 0.62
N GLY A 103 0.93 -8.72 -0.66
CA GLY A 103 2.26 -8.35 -1.13
C GLY A 103 2.83 -7.15 -0.36
N HIS A 104 2.01 -6.13 -0.05
CA HIS A 104 2.47 -5.02 0.77
C HIS A 104 2.76 -5.43 2.22
N CYS A 105 1.96 -6.32 2.81
CA CYS A 105 2.13 -6.77 4.20
C CYS A 105 3.30 -7.77 4.34
N TYR A 106 3.48 -8.63 3.34
CA TYR A 106 4.47 -9.69 3.31
C TYR A 106 5.31 -9.59 2.04
N SER A 107 6.13 -8.52 1.96
CA SER A 107 6.92 -8.23 0.78
C SER A 107 8.02 -9.26 0.53
N ILE A 108 8.00 -9.88 -0.66
CA ILE A 108 9.04 -10.80 -1.07
C ILE A 108 10.42 -10.12 -1.15
N TYR A 109 10.45 -8.81 -1.42
CA TYR A 109 11.69 -8.02 -1.53
C TYR A 109 12.31 -7.70 -0.17
N LEU A 110 11.58 -7.94 0.93
CA LEU A 110 12.02 -7.65 2.30
C LEU A 110 11.97 -8.90 3.20
N GLY A 111 12.10 -10.10 2.63
CA GLY A 111 12.06 -11.35 3.40
C GLY A 111 10.71 -11.61 4.06
N LEU A 112 9.61 -11.24 3.41
CA LEU A 112 8.23 -11.35 3.89
C LEU A 112 7.88 -10.41 5.06
N GLU A 113 8.68 -9.40 5.31
CA GLU A 113 8.35 -8.27 6.17
C GLU A 113 7.74 -7.13 5.33
N GLY A 114 6.91 -6.28 5.94
CA GLY A 114 6.26 -5.23 5.17
C GLY A 114 5.52 -4.18 6.01
N GLY A 115 4.46 -3.62 5.43
CA GLY A 115 3.61 -2.63 6.06
C GLY A 115 2.28 -3.20 6.55
N LYS A 116 1.36 -2.30 6.91
CA LYS A 116 0.01 -2.67 7.38
C LYS A 116 -1.04 -2.76 6.27
N GLY A 117 -0.69 -2.47 5.02
CA GLY A 117 -1.58 -2.55 3.89
C GLY A 117 -2.64 -1.45 3.77
N VAL A 118 -2.70 -0.48 4.68
CA VAL A 118 -3.79 0.52 4.72
C VAL A 118 -3.87 1.35 3.43
N ALA A 119 -2.76 1.90 2.96
CA ALA A 119 -2.75 2.70 1.73
C ALA A 119 -3.03 1.85 0.49
N THR A 120 -2.44 0.65 0.41
CA THR A 120 -2.70 -0.29 -0.69
C THR A 120 -4.16 -0.77 -0.67
N GLY A 121 -4.71 -1.07 0.53
CA GLY A 121 -6.11 -1.38 0.71
C GLY A 121 -7.04 -0.25 0.26
N LEU A 122 -6.72 0.99 0.63
CA LEU A 122 -7.46 2.16 0.14
C LEU A 122 -7.47 2.22 -1.39
N GLY A 123 -6.32 1.99 -2.03
CA GLY A 123 -6.20 1.99 -3.50
C GLY A 123 -7.08 0.93 -4.17
N VAL A 124 -7.02 -0.31 -3.70
CA VAL A 124 -7.82 -1.41 -4.28
C VAL A 124 -9.32 -1.21 -4.03
N TYR A 125 -9.71 -0.75 -2.84
CA TYR A 125 -11.13 -0.52 -2.51
C TYR A 125 -11.71 0.70 -3.24
N LEU A 126 -10.92 1.73 -3.56
CA LEU A 126 -11.37 2.84 -4.40
C LEU A 126 -11.76 2.38 -5.80
N VAL A 127 -11.16 1.29 -6.30
CA VAL A 127 -11.53 0.71 -7.60
C VAL A 127 -12.75 -0.20 -7.48
N LEU A 128 -12.79 -1.09 -6.49
CA LEU A 128 -13.83 -2.11 -6.36
C LEU A 128 -15.13 -1.59 -5.76
N ILE A 129 -15.04 -0.77 -4.72
CA ILE A 129 -16.17 -0.25 -3.94
C ILE A 129 -15.95 1.24 -3.59
N PRO A 130 -15.97 2.14 -4.59
CA PRO A 130 -15.55 3.54 -4.39
C PRO A 130 -16.39 4.28 -3.33
N ILE A 131 -17.71 4.15 -3.32
CA ILE A 131 -18.59 4.89 -2.40
C ILE A 131 -18.34 4.50 -0.94
N PRO A 132 -18.39 3.22 -0.54
CA PRO A 132 -18.06 2.82 0.83
C PRO A 132 -16.65 3.24 1.24
N THR A 133 -15.69 3.16 0.31
CA THR A 133 -14.29 3.53 0.57
C THR A 133 -14.13 5.02 0.87
N LEU A 134 -14.80 5.89 0.11
CA LEU A 134 -14.78 7.33 0.36
C LEU A 134 -15.43 7.67 1.71
N ILE A 135 -16.55 7.06 2.03
CA ILE A 135 -17.21 7.22 3.33
C ILE A 135 -16.27 6.79 4.47
N GLY A 136 -15.68 5.60 4.36
CA GLY A 136 -14.71 5.08 5.34
C GLY A 136 -13.48 6.00 5.50
N ALA A 137 -12.95 6.53 4.40
CA ALA A 137 -11.82 7.45 4.42
C ALA A 137 -12.19 8.77 5.15
N VAL A 138 -13.38 9.31 4.91
CA VAL A 138 -13.86 10.53 5.61
C VAL A 138 -14.02 10.23 7.11
N VAL A 139 -14.67 9.13 7.48
CA VAL A 139 -14.83 8.72 8.88
C VAL A 139 -13.44 8.56 9.53
N TRP A 140 -12.51 7.89 8.86
CA TRP A 140 -11.15 7.72 9.37
C TRP A 140 -10.45 9.07 9.64
N ILE A 141 -10.54 10.02 8.69
CA ILE A 141 -9.95 11.36 8.84
C ILE A 141 -10.57 12.10 10.02
N VAL A 142 -11.90 12.04 10.17
CA VAL A 142 -12.62 12.68 11.28
C VAL A 142 -12.16 12.07 12.61
N CYS A 143 -12.17 10.74 12.72
CA CYS A 143 -11.72 10.04 13.92
C CYS A 143 -10.26 10.35 14.25
N ALA A 144 -9.36 10.35 13.26
CA ALA A 144 -7.95 10.67 13.46
C ALA A 144 -7.74 12.10 13.99
N LYS A 145 -8.55 13.07 13.54
CA LYS A 145 -8.51 14.45 14.02
C LYS A 145 -9.09 14.61 15.43
N VAL A 146 -10.21 13.94 15.70
CA VAL A 146 -10.90 14.02 17.01
C VAL A 146 -10.10 13.33 18.10
N PHE A 147 -9.71 12.08 17.86
CA PHE A 147 -9.00 11.28 18.88
C PHE A 147 -7.49 11.52 18.89
N LYS A 148 -6.92 12.20 17.88
CA LYS A 148 -5.47 12.48 17.72
C LYS A 148 -4.59 11.22 17.73
N ILE A 149 -5.16 10.06 17.51
CA ILE A 149 -4.50 8.75 17.53
C ILE A 149 -4.80 8.03 16.21
N SER A 150 -3.87 8.05 15.27
CA SER A 150 -4.06 7.42 13.95
C SER A 150 -4.24 5.90 14.02
N SER A 151 -3.67 5.23 15.02
CA SER A 151 -3.84 3.78 15.22
C SER A 151 -5.25 3.42 15.67
N LEU A 152 -5.88 4.25 16.50
CA LEU A 152 -7.25 4.03 16.99
C LEU A 152 -8.28 4.26 15.87
N SER A 153 -7.98 5.16 14.93
CA SER A 153 -8.84 5.44 13.78
C SER A 153 -8.83 4.32 12.73
N SER A 154 -7.93 3.34 12.87
CA SER A 154 -7.79 2.19 11.98
C SER A 154 -8.49 0.92 12.51
N LEU A 155 -9.11 0.99 13.69
CA LEU A 155 -9.98 -0.03 14.26
C LEU A 155 -11.42 0.21 13.80
#